data_61b33770ea79660d78bc016e1677d9fd
#
_entry.id   61b33770ea79660d78bc016e1677d9fd
#
_cell.length_a   1.000
_cell.length_b   1.000
_cell.length_c   1.000
_cell.angle_alpha   90.00
_cell.angle_beta   90.00
_cell.angle_gamma   90.00
#
_symmetry.space_group_name_H-M   'P 1'
#
loop_
_entity.id
_entity.type
_entity.pdbx_description
1 polymer ?
#
loop_
_entity_poly.entity_id
_entity_poly.type
_entity_poly.pdbx_seq_one_letter_code
_entity_poly.pdbx_strand_id
1 'polypeptide(L)'
;MKSKKYIVTSIATATLGLALLTDTAGMSPFSIQQVSAQEKSTPKNGNVKENNSPKQSEKPKSSAPKQTEKPKSSAPKQTEKPKSSAPKQSEKPKSSAPKQSEKPKSSAPKQSEKPKSSAPKQSEKPKSGTPKQSDKQKNTIPKQDKPKSKVQSGWVGSSYYENGVKVTNKWIFDKKVNSYFYLNASGNYVQNTWVGSYYLKSDGKRAKNEWIYDTKSSSYFYLTAEGSSARNTWVGNYYLKSDGKMAKNEWIYDKKYSAHYYLTSEGSYARNTWVGNYYLKSDGKRAKNEWIYDKNSGSYFYLTAEGSSARNTWVGNYYLKSDGKMAKSDWIYDKNYGSYYYLTAEGSYARNKWIGNYYLKSDGKMAKNEWVDGGRYYVESDGKMASNKWVDGGRYYVGYDGVWQPKPTDGNPYSAALKRAQGYNGIHLSKKRIYDMLIFEGFNSDTAQYAINHLQADYKANALAKARQYRKYSNISKTKIYDWLTNPWIGKFTKEEANYAIQYLGD
;
A
#
# COMPACT_ATOMS: atom_id res chain seq x y z
N MET A 1 10.90 48.47 -2.87
CA MET A 1 10.65 47.38 -1.93
C MET A 1 11.83 46.42 -2.00
N LYS A 2 12.62 46.34 -0.93
CA LYS A 2 13.91 45.65 -0.87
C LYS A 2 13.68 44.18 -0.44
N SER A 3 14.03 43.22 -1.30
CA SER A 3 14.04 41.79 -0.99
C SER A 3 15.24 41.45 -0.10
N LYS A 4 14.99 40.94 1.10
CA LYS A 4 16.03 40.39 1.97
C LYS A 4 16.36 38.97 1.53
N LYS A 5 17.59 38.75 1.06
CA LYS A 5 18.20 37.45 0.85
C LYS A 5 18.64 36.88 2.21
N TYR A 6 18.13 35.76 2.63
CA TYR A 6 18.67 34.97 3.75
C TYR A 6 19.79 34.10 3.23
N ILE A 7 20.98 34.28 3.76
CA ILE A 7 22.14 33.43 3.54
C ILE A 7 22.00 32.27 4.53
N VAL A 8 21.78 31.06 4.00
CA VAL A 8 21.86 29.80 4.76
C VAL A 8 23.34 29.38 4.72
N THR A 9 24.03 29.55 5.82
CA THR A 9 25.39 29.01 5.99
C THR A 9 25.28 27.55 6.41
N SER A 10 25.56 26.66 5.48
CA SER A 10 25.56 25.22 5.72
C SER A 10 26.79 24.81 6.54
N ILE A 11 26.57 24.23 7.70
CA ILE A 11 27.57 23.48 8.45
C ILE A 11 27.78 22.13 7.78
N ALA A 12 28.72 22.03 6.88
CA ALA A 12 29.12 20.81 6.19
C ALA A 12 30.61 20.55 6.41
N THR A 13 31.03 20.27 7.64
CA THR A 13 32.46 20.01 7.93
C THR A 13 32.76 18.76 8.75
N ALA A 14 31.77 17.96 9.11
CA ALA A 14 32.01 16.76 9.95
C ALA A 14 31.95 15.41 9.21
N THR A 15 31.53 15.36 7.96
CA THR A 15 31.32 14.09 7.24
C THR A 15 32.43 13.68 6.27
N LEU A 16 33.38 14.55 5.99
CA LEU A 16 34.44 14.27 4.99
C LEU A 16 35.61 13.42 5.51
N GLY A 17 35.78 13.27 6.81
CA GLY A 17 36.90 12.49 7.37
C GLY A 17 36.77 10.97 7.30
N LEU A 18 35.60 10.46 7.04
CA LEU A 18 35.31 8.99 7.09
C LEU A 18 35.27 8.31 5.73
N ALA A 19 35.03 9.05 4.65
CA ALA A 19 34.97 8.50 3.30
C ALA A 19 36.37 8.10 2.72
N LEU A 20 37.44 8.51 3.38
CA LEU A 20 38.80 8.32 2.91
C LEU A 20 39.43 6.94 3.23
N LEU A 21 38.69 6.06 3.90
CA LEU A 21 39.22 4.74 4.30
C LEU A 21 38.78 3.59 3.40
N THR A 22 38.08 3.84 2.29
CA THR A 22 37.37 2.78 1.58
C THR A 22 38.02 2.28 0.29
N ASP A 23 39.14 2.83 -0.14
CA ASP A 23 39.59 2.59 -1.53
C ASP A 23 40.93 1.82 -1.71
N THR A 24 41.38 1.04 -0.73
CA THR A 24 42.63 0.30 -0.91
C THR A 24 42.61 -1.16 -0.44
N ALA A 25 41.50 -1.86 -0.45
CA ALA A 25 41.56 -3.33 -0.26
C ALA A 25 40.24 -4.04 -0.52
N GLY A 26 39.38 -3.57 -1.41
CA GLY A 26 38.11 -4.28 -1.71
C GLY A 26 37.17 -4.42 -0.51
N MET A 27 37.27 -3.56 0.50
CA MET A 27 36.43 -3.55 1.70
C MET A 27 35.34 -2.49 1.52
N SER A 28 34.09 -2.91 1.63
CA SER A 28 32.91 -2.03 1.63
C SER A 28 32.99 -0.97 2.73
N PRO A 29 32.49 0.26 2.50
CA PRO A 29 32.56 1.35 3.47
C PRO A 29 31.68 1.06 4.70
N PHE A 30 32.29 1.15 5.88
CA PHE A 30 31.59 1.11 7.16
C PHE A 30 30.82 2.41 7.36
N SER A 31 29.50 2.34 7.42
CA SER A 31 28.68 3.44 7.90
C SER A 31 28.75 3.46 9.44
N ILE A 32 29.44 4.46 9.98
CA ILE A 32 29.37 4.72 11.42
C ILE A 32 28.06 5.47 11.69
N GLN A 33 27.16 4.80 12.42
CA GLN A 33 26.00 5.47 12.99
C GLN A 33 26.44 6.53 13.97
N GLN A 34 26.07 7.80 13.71
CA GLN A 34 26.18 8.87 14.68
C GLN A 34 25.28 8.57 15.87
N VAL A 35 25.91 8.41 17.04
CA VAL A 35 25.21 8.52 18.32
C VAL A 35 25.01 10.02 18.57
N SER A 36 23.82 10.53 18.39
CA SER A 36 23.46 11.89 18.78
C SER A 36 23.42 11.97 20.30
N ALA A 37 24.38 12.69 20.87
CA ALA A 37 24.32 13.12 22.27
C ALA A 37 23.18 14.15 22.41
N GLN A 38 22.13 13.79 23.13
CA GLN A 38 21.12 14.75 23.59
C GLN A 38 21.76 15.63 24.66
N GLU A 39 22.01 16.88 24.32
CA GLU A 39 22.25 17.93 25.31
C GLU A 39 20.98 18.21 26.11
N LYS A 40 21.05 17.98 27.42
CA LYS A 40 20.07 18.44 28.39
C LYS A 40 20.18 19.96 28.52
N SER A 41 19.24 20.69 27.97
CA SER A 41 18.99 22.08 28.33
C SER A 41 18.21 22.16 29.63
N THR A 42 18.82 22.69 30.66
CA THR A 42 18.20 23.13 31.93
C THR A 42 17.42 24.42 31.71
N PRO A 43 16.16 24.51 32.18
CA PRO A 43 15.53 25.82 32.33
C PRO A 43 15.82 26.40 33.73
N LYS A 44 16.17 27.68 33.77
CA LYS A 44 16.28 28.49 34.98
C LYS A 44 14.92 28.94 35.50
N ASN A 45 14.78 28.74 36.81
CA ASN A 45 14.05 29.50 37.85
C ASN A 45 12.82 30.36 37.52
N GLY A 46 11.77 30.08 38.29
CA GLY A 46 10.73 31.03 38.73
C GLY A 46 9.96 30.47 39.90
N ASN A 47 10.19 31.05 41.09
CA ASN A 47 9.59 30.80 42.39
C ASN A 47 8.05 30.75 42.40
N VAL A 48 7.41 29.92 43.30
CA VAL A 48 6.66 30.38 44.51
C VAL A 48 5.97 29.17 45.18
N LYS A 49 6.34 28.93 46.46
CA LYS A 49 5.61 28.48 47.70
C LYS A 49 4.39 27.57 47.61
N GLU A 50 4.34 26.53 48.34
CA GLU A 50 4.16 26.11 49.72
C GLU A 50 3.08 25.07 49.90
N ASN A 51 3.42 24.06 50.70
CA ASN A 51 2.62 23.29 51.67
C ASN A 51 1.78 22.06 51.26
N ASN A 52 2.26 20.99 51.82
CA ASN A 52 1.62 19.98 52.71
C ASN A 52 1.83 18.53 52.33
N SER A 53 2.70 17.88 53.09
CA SER A 53 2.68 16.45 53.34
C SER A 53 1.44 16.02 54.08
N PRO A 54 0.93 14.77 53.93
CA PRO A 54 1.29 13.78 54.93
C PRO A 54 1.42 12.30 54.45
N LYS A 55 2.27 11.62 55.23
CA LYS A 55 2.21 10.22 55.75
C LYS A 55 2.37 9.04 54.77
N GLN A 56 3.48 8.36 55.09
CA GLN A 56 3.81 6.94 55.09
C GLN A 56 2.64 5.94 55.09
N SER A 57 2.76 4.90 54.25
CA SER A 57 2.32 3.54 54.57
C SER A 57 3.21 2.52 53.88
N GLU A 58 3.79 1.76 54.66
CA GLU A 58 4.32 0.41 54.76
C GLU A 58 4.54 -0.49 53.54
N LYS A 59 5.72 -1.05 53.52
CA LYS A 59 6.30 -2.10 52.69
C LYS A 59 5.78 -3.48 53.12
N PRO A 60 5.28 -4.33 52.23
CA PRO A 60 5.15 -5.75 52.54
C PRO A 60 6.40 -6.53 52.25
N LYS A 61 6.74 -7.42 53.18
CA LYS A 61 7.88 -8.33 53.25
C LYS A 61 7.80 -9.43 52.16
N SER A 62 8.97 -9.76 51.59
CA SER A 62 9.20 -10.94 50.79
C SER A 62 8.94 -12.25 51.57
N SER A 63 8.27 -13.19 50.94
CA SER A 63 8.31 -14.61 51.33
C SER A 63 8.70 -15.42 50.09
N ALA A 64 9.84 -16.12 50.24
CA ALA A 64 10.39 -17.09 49.27
C ALA A 64 9.56 -18.39 49.34
N PRO A 65 9.30 -19.05 48.20
CA PRO A 65 8.83 -20.43 48.24
C PRO A 65 9.99 -21.40 48.13
N LYS A 66 9.85 -22.47 48.91
CA LYS A 66 10.77 -23.60 49.09
C LYS A 66 11.00 -24.40 47.81
N GLN A 67 12.24 -24.94 47.71
CA GLN A 67 12.67 -25.96 46.79
C GLN A 67 11.80 -27.21 46.87
N THR A 68 11.35 -27.73 45.73
CA THR A 68 10.84 -29.08 45.56
C THR A 68 11.75 -29.88 44.65
N GLU A 69 11.84 -31.14 44.97
CA GLU A 69 12.84 -32.12 44.65
C GLU A 69 12.90 -32.48 43.10
N LYS A 70 14.12 -32.90 42.73
CA LYS A 70 14.59 -33.38 41.44
C LYS A 70 14.07 -34.81 41.17
N PRO A 71 13.42 -35.15 40.05
CA PRO A 71 13.23 -36.52 39.65
C PRO A 71 14.48 -37.08 38.93
N LYS A 72 14.78 -38.32 39.28
CA LYS A 72 15.92 -39.11 38.78
C LYS A 72 15.82 -39.39 37.29
N SER A 73 16.99 -39.30 36.60
CA SER A 73 17.23 -39.70 35.23
C SER A 73 16.99 -41.20 35.02
N SER A 74 16.28 -41.58 34.00
CA SER A 74 16.34 -42.86 33.34
C SER A 74 16.74 -42.65 31.88
N ALA A 75 17.90 -43.22 31.51
CA ALA A 75 18.41 -43.21 30.15
C ALA A 75 17.61 -44.15 29.26
N PRO A 76 17.28 -43.77 28.04
CA PRO A 76 16.85 -44.72 27.00
C PRO A 76 18.06 -45.27 26.23
N LYS A 77 17.98 -46.58 25.97
CA LYS A 77 18.90 -47.42 25.22
C LYS A 77 19.12 -46.95 23.79
N GLN A 78 20.37 -47.12 23.33
CA GLN A 78 20.78 -47.01 21.92
C GLN A 78 19.93 -47.92 21.02
N THR A 79 19.35 -47.36 19.97
CA THR A 79 18.87 -48.12 18.83
C THR A 79 19.70 -47.79 17.60
N GLU A 80 19.90 -48.83 16.83
CA GLU A 80 20.88 -48.98 15.76
C GLU A 80 20.71 -48.01 14.56
N LYS A 81 21.89 -47.74 13.97
CA LYS A 81 22.17 -46.95 12.78
C LYS A 81 21.59 -47.61 11.52
N PRO A 82 20.73 -46.98 10.72
CA PRO A 82 20.46 -47.48 9.40
C PRO A 82 21.57 -47.12 8.41
N LYS A 83 21.94 -48.11 7.59
CA LYS A 83 22.97 -48.04 6.53
C LYS A 83 22.53 -47.02 5.45
N SER A 84 23.47 -46.15 5.07
CA SER A 84 23.37 -45.26 3.93
C SER A 84 23.28 -46.06 2.63
N SER A 85 22.20 -45.83 1.87
CA SER A 85 22.15 -46.13 0.45
C SER A 85 22.13 -44.81 -0.32
N ALA A 86 23.15 -44.60 -1.14
CA ALA A 86 23.26 -43.45 -2.03
C ALA A 86 22.19 -43.50 -3.11
N PRO A 87 21.50 -42.39 -3.40
CA PRO A 87 20.66 -42.31 -4.57
C PRO A 87 21.50 -42.05 -5.82
N LYS A 88 21.21 -42.82 -6.88
CA LYS A 88 21.77 -42.69 -8.23
C LYS A 88 21.40 -41.29 -8.81
N GLN A 89 22.38 -40.71 -9.51
CA GLN A 89 22.22 -39.52 -10.36
C GLN A 89 21.10 -39.76 -11.35
N SER A 90 20.07 -38.88 -11.32
CA SER A 90 19.09 -38.76 -12.37
C SER A 90 19.46 -37.61 -13.29
N GLU A 91 19.30 -37.89 -14.58
CA GLU A 91 19.73 -37.05 -15.70
C GLU A 91 19.06 -35.67 -15.74
N LYS A 92 19.83 -34.71 -16.19
CA LYS A 92 19.50 -33.31 -16.44
C LYS A 92 18.44 -33.18 -17.55
N PRO A 93 17.27 -32.55 -17.33
CA PRO A 93 16.37 -32.22 -18.43
C PRO A 93 16.94 -31.09 -19.26
N LYS A 94 16.97 -31.29 -20.59
CA LYS A 94 17.37 -30.28 -21.59
C LYS A 94 16.38 -29.11 -21.54
N SER A 95 16.93 -27.89 -21.39
CA SER A 95 16.18 -26.66 -21.52
C SER A 95 15.71 -26.47 -22.98
N SER A 96 14.42 -26.48 -23.19
CA SER A 96 13.81 -25.95 -24.40
C SER A 96 13.34 -24.53 -24.14
N ALA A 97 13.95 -23.57 -24.84
CA ALA A 97 13.57 -22.16 -24.81
C ALA A 97 12.14 -22.01 -25.38
N PRO A 98 11.28 -21.21 -24.76
CA PRO A 98 10.01 -20.87 -25.38
C PRO A 98 10.24 -19.87 -26.52
N LYS A 99 9.71 -20.22 -27.73
CA LYS A 99 9.65 -19.31 -28.89
C LYS A 99 8.80 -18.10 -28.53
N GLN A 100 9.31 -16.92 -28.93
CA GLN A 100 8.58 -15.66 -28.92
C GLN A 100 7.28 -15.82 -29.71
N SER A 101 6.14 -15.61 -29.07
CA SER A 101 4.86 -15.47 -29.73
C SER A 101 4.72 -14.06 -30.29
N GLU A 102 4.40 -14.00 -31.56
CA GLU A 102 4.19 -12.80 -32.35
C GLU A 102 3.03 -11.96 -31.80
N LYS A 103 3.24 -10.63 -31.82
CA LYS A 103 2.30 -9.57 -31.50
C LYS A 103 1.05 -9.65 -32.39
N PRO A 104 -0.19 -9.72 -31.85
CA PRO A 104 -1.37 -9.63 -32.70
C PRO A 104 -1.51 -8.24 -33.27
N LYS A 105 -1.64 -8.14 -34.61
CA LYS A 105 -1.98 -6.90 -35.33
C LYS A 105 -3.38 -6.47 -34.92
N SER A 106 -3.51 -5.21 -34.51
CA SER A 106 -4.79 -4.54 -34.29
C SER A 106 -5.56 -4.47 -35.60
N SER A 107 -6.67 -5.18 -35.69
CA SER A 107 -7.70 -4.98 -36.69
C SER A 107 -8.80 -4.14 -36.06
N ALA A 108 -9.03 -2.95 -36.63
CA ALA A 108 -10.15 -2.08 -36.28
C ALA A 108 -11.48 -2.80 -36.56
N PRO A 109 -12.48 -2.63 -35.67
CA PRO A 109 -13.81 -3.17 -35.95
C PRO A 109 -14.47 -2.32 -37.05
N LYS A 110 -14.88 -3.00 -38.15
CA LYS A 110 -15.77 -2.44 -39.17
C LYS A 110 -17.11 -2.11 -38.53
N GLN A 111 -17.63 -0.93 -38.86
CA GLN A 111 -18.98 -0.50 -38.56
C GLN A 111 -19.98 -1.56 -39.05
N SER A 112 -20.75 -2.11 -38.12
CA SER A 112 -21.88 -2.97 -38.44
C SER A 112 -23.06 -2.12 -38.89
N GLU A 113 -23.59 -2.47 -40.03
CA GLU A 113 -24.74 -1.85 -40.67
C GLU A 113 -26.00 -1.96 -39.80
N LYS A 114 -26.80 -0.93 -39.84
CA LYS A 114 -28.11 -0.72 -39.23
C LYS A 114 -29.09 -1.78 -39.73
N PRO A 115 -29.78 -2.52 -38.84
CA PRO A 115 -30.87 -3.42 -39.30
C PRO A 115 -32.04 -2.61 -39.87
N LYS A 116 -32.46 -2.95 -41.08
CA LYS A 116 -33.69 -2.44 -41.70
C LYS A 116 -34.88 -2.94 -40.91
N SER A 117 -35.73 -2.01 -40.47
CA SER A 117 -37.04 -2.31 -39.88
C SER A 117 -37.96 -2.94 -40.94
N SER A 118 -38.35 -4.18 -40.75
CA SER A 118 -39.45 -4.80 -41.46
C SER A 118 -40.76 -4.48 -40.73
N ALA A 119 -41.62 -3.74 -41.38
CA ALA A 119 -43.01 -3.49 -40.95
C ALA A 119 -43.83 -4.79 -40.96
N PRO A 120 -44.71 -5.04 -39.99
CA PRO A 120 -45.62 -6.14 -40.05
C PRO A 120 -46.77 -5.82 -41.05
N LYS A 121 -47.04 -6.81 -41.93
CA LYS A 121 -48.17 -6.78 -42.89
C LYS A 121 -49.51 -6.69 -42.17
N GLN A 122 -50.38 -5.83 -42.70
CA GLN A 122 -51.79 -5.74 -42.35
C GLN A 122 -52.47 -7.07 -42.67
N SER A 123 -53.24 -7.60 -41.72
CA SER A 123 -54.18 -8.70 -41.92
C SER A 123 -55.48 -8.22 -42.52
N GLU A 124 -55.95 -8.97 -43.50
CA GLU A 124 -57.11 -8.67 -44.32
C GLU A 124 -58.43 -8.65 -43.54
N LYS A 125 -59.34 -7.79 -44.01
CA LYS A 125 -60.69 -7.54 -43.56
C LYS A 125 -61.61 -8.63 -44.12
N PRO A 126 -62.53 -9.24 -43.35
CA PRO A 126 -63.56 -10.13 -43.91
C PRO A 126 -64.64 -9.33 -44.61
N LYS A 127 -65.03 -9.78 -45.79
CA LYS A 127 -66.15 -9.25 -46.59
C LYS A 127 -67.49 -9.62 -45.94
N SER A 128 -68.34 -8.64 -45.70
CA SER A 128 -69.72 -8.86 -45.36
C SER A 128 -70.59 -9.00 -46.61
N GLY A 129 -71.37 -10.04 -46.59
CA GLY A 129 -72.42 -10.24 -47.61
C GLY A 129 -73.65 -9.40 -47.37
N THR A 130 -74.16 -8.83 -48.44
CA THR A 130 -75.41 -8.12 -48.51
C THR A 130 -76.59 -9.10 -48.61
N PRO A 131 -77.73 -8.77 -48.05
CA PRO A 131 -79.01 -9.15 -48.64
C PRO A 131 -79.83 -7.94 -49.11
N LYS A 132 -80.47 -8.18 -50.22
CA LYS A 132 -81.33 -7.20 -50.98
C LYS A 132 -82.70 -7.04 -50.35
N GLN A 133 -83.16 -5.82 -50.52
CA GLN A 133 -84.56 -5.27 -50.86
C GLN A 133 -85.83 -5.99 -50.38
N SER A 134 -86.70 -5.24 -49.76
CA SER A 134 -88.08 -5.03 -50.32
C SER A 134 -88.75 -3.76 -49.77
N ASP A 135 -89.28 -3.08 -50.63
CA ASP A 135 -90.31 -2.07 -50.95
C ASP A 135 -91.19 -1.48 -49.84
N LYS A 136 -91.35 -0.15 -50.02
CA LYS A 136 -92.54 0.74 -49.94
C LYS A 136 -93.29 0.85 -48.61
N GLN A 137 -93.25 2.02 -48.03
CA GLN A 137 -94.44 2.93 -48.11
C GLN A 137 -94.11 4.32 -47.61
N LYS A 138 -94.66 5.27 -48.39
CA LYS A 138 -94.64 6.70 -48.26
C LYS A 138 -95.62 7.13 -47.19
N ASN A 139 -95.17 7.87 -46.15
CA ASN A 139 -96.04 8.75 -45.40
C ASN A 139 -95.30 9.99 -44.99
N THR A 140 -95.74 11.12 -45.54
CA THR A 140 -95.27 12.48 -45.27
C THR A 140 -95.94 13.02 -44.01
N ILE A 141 -95.10 13.37 -42.99
CA ILE A 141 -95.50 14.22 -41.88
C ILE A 141 -94.42 15.34 -41.71
N PRO A 142 -94.77 16.59 -41.40
CA PRO A 142 -93.91 17.72 -41.60
C PRO A 142 -92.70 17.79 -40.61
N LYS A 143 -91.60 18.24 -41.15
CA LYS A 143 -90.37 18.55 -40.37
C LYS A 143 -90.68 19.69 -39.38
N GLN A 144 -90.64 19.38 -38.10
CA GLN A 144 -90.23 20.32 -37.08
C GLN A 144 -88.71 20.25 -36.95
N ASP A 145 -88.01 21.26 -37.39
CA ASP A 145 -86.60 21.51 -37.12
C ASP A 145 -86.44 21.76 -35.63
N LYS A 146 -86.11 20.70 -34.88
CA LYS A 146 -85.46 20.86 -33.57
C LYS A 146 -84.03 21.29 -33.82
N PRO A 147 -83.52 22.34 -33.18
CA PRO A 147 -82.15 22.74 -33.29
C PRO A 147 -81.32 21.57 -32.79
N LYS A 148 -80.43 21.02 -33.65
CA LYS A 148 -79.39 20.10 -33.25
C LYS A 148 -78.50 20.78 -32.19
N SER A 149 -78.79 20.60 -30.91
CA SER A 149 -77.88 20.97 -29.85
C SER A 149 -76.54 20.27 -30.15
N LYS A 150 -75.46 21.05 -30.34
CA LYS A 150 -74.14 20.52 -30.50
C LYS A 150 -73.84 19.73 -29.25
N VAL A 151 -73.84 18.37 -29.36
CA VAL A 151 -73.49 17.47 -28.24
C VAL A 151 -72.09 17.79 -27.84
N GLN A 152 -71.92 18.25 -26.61
CA GLN A 152 -70.63 18.73 -26.07
C GLN A 152 -69.65 17.58 -26.04
N SER A 153 -68.54 17.71 -26.73
CA SER A 153 -67.36 16.79 -26.61
C SER A 153 -66.11 17.60 -26.43
N GLY A 154 -65.26 17.19 -25.50
CA GLY A 154 -64.00 17.87 -25.14
C GLY A 154 -63.96 18.38 -23.72
N TRP A 155 -62.95 19.23 -23.45
CA TRP A 155 -62.70 19.75 -22.11
C TRP A 155 -63.66 20.93 -21.77
N VAL A 156 -64.18 20.83 -20.56
CA VAL A 156 -64.86 21.91 -19.89
C VAL A 156 -64.33 22.07 -18.50
N GLY A 157 -63.50 23.07 -18.29
CA GLY A 157 -62.75 23.22 -17.03
C GLY A 157 -61.86 22.04 -16.77
N SER A 158 -62.02 21.40 -15.63
CA SER A 158 -61.27 20.22 -15.24
C SER A 158 -61.88 18.89 -15.70
N SER A 159 -62.97 18.91 -16.45
CA SER A 159 -63.72 17.74 -16.83
C SER A 159 -63.71 17.53 -18.34
N TYR A 160 -63.83 16.30 -18.79
CA TYR A 160 -63.90 15.92 -20.21
C TYR A 160 -65.23 15.24 -20.51
N TYR A 161 -65.84 15.63 -21.62
CA TYR A 161 -67.12 15.12 -22.05
C TYR A 161 -66.97 14.36 -23.39
N GLU A 162 -67.61 13.22 -23.50
CA GLU A 162 -67.81 12.47 -24.73
C GLU A 162 -69.30 12.42 -25.06
N ASN A 163 -69.71 12.99 -26.18
CA ASN A 163 -71.09 13.05 -26.59
C ASN A 163 -72.10 13.57 -25.51
N GLY A 164 -71.69 14.63 -24.80
CA GLY A 164 -72.48 15.22 -23.73
C GLY A 164 -72.43 14.52 -22.38
N VAL A 165 -71.73 13.36 -22.28
CA VAL A 165 -71.58 12.60 -21.04
C VAL A 165 -70.22 12.89 -20.42
N LYS A 166 -70.20 13.18 -19.11
CA LYS A 166 -69.00 13.41 -18.35
C LYS A 166 -68.24 12.10 -18.18
N VAL A 167 -66.97 12.11 -18.58
CA VAL A 167 -66.09 10.93 -18.48
C VAL A 167 -65.54 10.82 -17.06
N THR A 168 -65.53 9.61 -16.48
CA THR A 168 -64.99 9.32 -15.14
C THR A 168 -64.08 8.10 -15.15
N ASN A 169 -63.15 8.03 -14.19
CA ASN A 169 -62.24 6.87 -13.99
C ASN A 169 -61.53 6.39 -15.28
N LYS A 170 -61.13 7.32 -16.15
CA LYS A 170 -60.62 7.01 -17.48
C LYS A 170 -59.44 7.87 -17.87
N TRP A 171 -58.50 7.29 -18.62
CA TRP A 171 -57.44 8.02 -19.30
C TRP A 171 -57.94 8.71 -20.56
N ILE A 172 -57.62 9.98 -20.73
CA ILE A 172 -57.92 10.77 -21.92
C ILE A 172 -56.62 11.22 -22.57
N PHE A 173 -56.48 10.94 -23.86
CA PHE A 173 -55.36 11.50 -24.63
C PHE A 173 -55.84 12.80 -25.30
N ASP A 174 -55.23 13.89 -24.92
CA ASP A 174 -55.50 15.19 -25.55
C ASP A 174 -54.48 15.42 -26.68
N LYS A 175 -54.99 15.41 -27.92
CA LYS A 175 -54.16 15.61 -29.13
C LYS A 175 -53.59 17.02 -29.22
N LYS A 176 -54.24 18.05 -28.67
CA LYS A 176 -53.80 19.45 -28.74
C LYS A 176 -52.51 19.68 -27.94
N VAL A 177 -52.41 19.05 -26.77
CA VAL A 177 -51.26 19.18 -25.89
C VAL A 177 -50.38 17.92 -25.90
N ASN A 178 -50.68 16.93 -26.74
CA ASN A 178 -49.97 15.66 -26.93
C ASN A 178 -49.66 14.96 -25.59
N SER A 179 -50.67 14.88 -24.69
CA SER A 179 -50.50 14.31 -23.37
C SER A 179 -51.74 13.57 -22.89
N TYR A 180 -51.50 12.63 -21.95
CA TYR A 180 -52.58 11.94 -21.26
C TYR A 180 -52.96 12.64 -19.97
N PHE A 181 -54.23 12.62 -19.63
CA PHE A 181 -54.86 13.04 -18.38
C PHE A 181 -55.64 11.84 -17.81
N TYR A 182 -55.79 11.80 -16.51
CA TYR A 182 -56.66 10.81 -15.86
C TYR A 182 -57.80 11.50 -15.13
N LEU A 183 -59.04 11.10 -15.46
CA LEU A 183 -60.25 11.58 -14.81
C LEU A 183 -60.57 10.70 -13.61
N ASN A 184 -60.81 11.28 -12.43
CA ASN A 184 -61.22 10.56 -11.23
C ASN A 184 -62.71 10.17 -11.25
N ALA A 185 -63.24 9.62 -10.15
CA ALA A 185 -64.65 9.22 -10.04
C ALA A 185 -65.62 10.42 -10.17
N SER A 186 -65.18 11.63 -9.78
CA SER A 186 -65.94 12.87 -9.98
C SER A 186 -65.81 13.46 -11.38
N GLY A 187 -65.05 12.81 -12.28
CA GLY A 187 -64.81 13.23 -13.65
C GLY A 187 -63.90 14.43 -13.81
N ASN A 188 -63.10 14.78 -12.80
CA ASN A 188 -62.08 15.83 -12.87
C ASN A 188 -60.72 15.23 -13.09
N TYR A 189 -59.85 15.86 -13.90
CA TYR A 189 -58.50 15.36 -14.02
C TYR A 189 -57.72 15.52 -12.71
N VAL A 190 -56.87 14.55 -12.40
CA VAL A 190 -56.04 14.54 -11.17
C VAL A 190 -54.70 15.20 -11.42
N GLN A 191 -54.08 15.74 -10.36
CA GLN A 191 -52.81 16.46 -10.39
C GLN A 191 -51.90 16.02 -9.22
N ASN A 192 -50.58 16.18 -9.41
CA ASN A 192 -49.58 15.90 -8.37
C ASN A 192 -49.80 14.55 -7.68
N THR A 193 -50.12 13.51 -8.46
CA THR A 193 -50.48 12.21 -7.90
C THR A 193 -50.12 11.04 -8.82
N TRP A 194 -50.04 9.89 -8.24
CA TRP A 194 -49.85 8.64 -8.96
C TRP A 194 -51.18 7.98 -9.32
N VAL A 195 -51.24 7.45 -10.53
CA VAL A 195 -52.31 6.57 -10.99
C VAL A 195 -51.63 5.32 -11.54
N GLY A 196 -51.61 4.26 -10.71
CA GLY A 196 -50.80 3.09 -10.99
C GLY A 196 -49.31 3.41 -11.07
N SER A 197 -48.68 3.13 -12.20
CA SER A 197 -47.26 3.42 -12.45
C SER A 197 -47.01 4.77 -13.13
N TYR A 198 -48.02 5.61 -13.29
CA TYR A 198 -47.95 6.87 -14.00
C TYR A 198 -48.14 8.05 -13.04
N TYR A 199 -47.40 9.12 -13.27
CA TYR A 199 -47.53 10.34 -12.46
C TYR A 199 -48.15 11.47 -13.24
N LEU A 200 -49.18 12.12 -12.65
CA LEU A 200 -49.82 13.32 -13.18
C LEU A 200 -49.21 14.54 -12.52
N LYS A 201 -48.68 15.45 -13.34
CA LYS A 201 -48.02 16.68 -12.87
C LYS A 201 -49.03 17.73 -12.36
N SER A 202 -48.55 18.89 -11.93
CA SER A 202 -49.39 19.98 -11.44
C SER A 202 -50.35 20.54 -12.51
N ASP A 203 -50.02 20.36 -13.80
CA ASP A 203 -50.88 20.73 -14.92
C ASP A 203 -51.80 19.59 -15.39
N GLY A 204 -51.84 18.48 -14.64
CA GLY A 204 -52.65 17.32 -14.96
C GLY A 204 -52.06 16.42 -16.05
N LYS A 205 -50.98 16.81 -16.71
CA LYS A 205 -50.37 16.02 -17.78
C LYS A 205 -49.56 14.86 -17.20
N ARG A 206 -49.58 13.72 -17.88
CA ARG A 206 -48.75 12.55 -17.54
C ARG A 206 -47.27 12.86 -17.80
N ALA A 207 -46.44 12.67 -16.78
CA ALA A 207 -45.00 12.79 -16.87
C ALA A 207 -44.35 11.73 -17.78
N LYS A 208 -43.34 12.11 -18.60
CA LYS A 208 -42.57 11.23 -19.51
C LYS A 208 -41.12 11.72 -19.67
N ASN A 209 -40.16 10.82 -19.71
CA ASN A 209 -38.74 11.13 -19.90
C ASN A 209 -38.22 12.18 -18.92
N GLU A 210 -38.68 12.18 -17.69
CA GLU A 210 -38.36 13.19 -16.70
C GLU A 210 -38.27 12.63 -15.30
N TRP A 211 -37.50 13.30 -14.44
CA TRP A 211 -37.42 13.05 -13.01
C TRP A 211 -38.54 13.78 -12.28
N ILE A 212 -39.20 13.07 -11.39
CA ILE A 212 -40.24 13.64 -10.51
C ILE A 212 -39.76 13.45 -9.04
N TYR A 213 -39.82 14.53 -8.28
CA TYR A 213 -39.74 14.45 -6.83
C TYR A 213 -41.15 14.34 -6.25
N ASP A 214 -41.45 13.20 -5.67
CA ASP A 214 -42.71 12.97 -4.97
C ASP A 214 -42.58 13.35 -3.50
N THR A 215 -43.21 14.41 -3.08
CA THR A 215 -43.17 14.94 -1.72
C THR A 215 -43.76 13.98 -0.68
N LYS A 216 -44.76 13.18 -1.06
CA LYS A 216 -45.40 12.21 -0.16
C LYS A 216 -44.46 11.07 0.24
N SER A 217 -43.68 10.61 -0.69
CA SER A 217 -42.67 9.52 -0.44
C SER A 217 -41.28 10.05 -0.18
N SER A 218 -41.07 11.38 -0.26
CA SER A 218 -39.78 12.06 -0.14
C SER A 218 -38.70 11.44 -1.01
N SER A 219 -39.08 11.09 -2.25
CA SER A 219 -38.19 10.33 -3.15
C SER A 219 -38.27 10.82 -4.59
N TYR A 220 -37.18 10.64 -5.34
CA TYR A 220 -37.16 10.83 -6.77
C TYR A 220 -37.57 9.55 -7.50
N PHE A 221 -38.30 9.73 -8.58
CA PHE A 221 -38.71 8.72 -9.56
C PHE A 221 -38.38 9.20 -10.97
N TYR A 222 -38.12 8.27 -11.87
CA TYR A 222 -37.94 8.58 -13.28
C TYR A 222 -39.10 7.95 -14.09
N LEU A 223 -39.77 8.75 -14.90
CA LEU A 223 -40.79 8.29 -15.81
C LEU A 223 -40.17 8.02 -17.18
N THR A 224 -40.41 6.84 -17.72
CA THR A 224 -39.86 6.40 -19.01
C THR A 224 -40.53 7.15 -20.20
N ALA A 225 -40.10 6.87 -21.42
CA ALA A 225 -40.72 7.42 -22.63
C ALA A 225 -42.22 7.08 -22.73
N GLU A 226 -42.60 5.89 -22.23
CA GLU A 226 -43.99 5.43 -22.17
C GLU A 226 -44.74 6.08 -20.99
N GLY A 227 -44.05 6.84 -20.13
CA GLY A 227 -44.62 7.52 -18.98
C GLY A 227 -44.73 6.66 -17.72
N SER A 228 -44.34 5.39 -17.76
CA SER A 228 -44.34 4.53 -16.60
C SER A 228 -43.13 4.77 -15.71
N SER A 229 -43.26 4.54 -14.38
CA SER A 229 -42.14 4.61 -13.43
C SER A 229 -41.11 3.56 -13.76
N ALA A 230 -39.85 3.97 -13.97
CA ALA A 230 -38.70 3.08 -14.13
C ALA A 230 -38.42 2.31 -12.85
N ARG A 231 -38.07 1.02 -12.96
CA ARG A 231 -37.82 0.12 -11.81
C ARG A 231 -36.68 -0.85 -12.10
N ASN A 232 -35.89 -1.20 -11.06
CA ASN A 232 -34.78 -2.14 -11.15
C ASN A 232 -33.83 -1.80 -12.32
N THR A 233 -33.53 -0.53 -12.53
CA THR A 233 -32.77 -0.08 -13.70
C THR A 233 -31.96 1.18 -13.41
N TRP A 234 -30.95 1.39 -14.25
CA TRP A 234 -30.14 2.60 -14.24
C TRP A 234 -30.73 3.65 -15.19
N VAL A 235 -30.71 4.89 -14.70
CA VAL A 235 -30.96 6.07 -15.52
C VAL A 235 -29.77 7.01 -15.32
N GLY A 236 -28.87 7.01 -16.29
CA GLY A 236 -27.58 7.67 -16.14
C GLY A 236 -26.77 7.09 -14.96
N ASN A 237 -26.46 7.91 -14.01
CA ASN A 237 -25.69 7.55 -12.81
C ASN A 237 -26.56 7.12 -11.60
N TYR A 238 -27.86 7.04 -11.77
CA TYR A 238 -28.84 6.82 -10.71
C TYR A 238 -29.53 5.48 -10.89
N TYR A 239 -29.82 4.79 -9.80
CA TYR A 239 -30.52 3.52 -9.83
C TYR A 239 -31.93 3.64 -9.25
N LEU A 240 -32.91 3.15 -10.00
CA LEU A 240 -34.31 3.05 -9.56
C LEU A 240 -34.55 1.65 -9.01
N LYS A 241 -35.01 1.58 -7.75
CA LYS A 241 -35.30 0.32 -7.06
C LYS A 241 -36.57 -0.36 -7.56
N SER A 242 -36.92 -1.49 -6.99
CA SER A 242 -38.15 -2.25 -7.37
C SER A 242 -39.45 -1.47 -7.10
N ASP A 243 -39.45 -0.57 -6.13
CA ASP A 243 -40.56 0.32 -5.82
C ASP A 243 -40.58 1.60 -6.70
N GLY A 244 -39.57 1.76 -7.57
CA GLY A 244 -39.40 2.93 -8.45
C GLY A 244 -38.66 4.10 -7.81
N LYS A 245 -38.34 4.05 -6.53
CA LYS A 245 -37.59 5.12 -5.85
C LYS A 245 -36.12 5.11 -6.23
N MET A 246 -35.54 6.29 -6.36
CA MET A 246 -34.12 6.44 -6.55
C MET A 246 -33.36 5.97 -5.29
N ALA A 247 -32.38 5.09 -5.48
CA ALA A 247 -31.51 4.61 -4.41
C ALA A 247 -30.57 5.71 -3.90
N LYS A 248 -30.36 5.79 -2.57
CA LYS A 248 -29.45 6.74 -1.89
C LYS A 248 -28.84 6.11 -0.66
N ASN A 249 -27.57 6.43 -0.38
CA ASN A 249 -26.83 5.96 0.79
C ASN A 249 -26.91 4.43 1.00
N GLU A 250 -26.92 3.67 -0.08
CA GLU A 250 -27.10 2.22 -0.02
C GLU A 250 -26.30 1.46 -1.08
N TRP A 251 -26.03 0.19 -0.80
CA TRP A 251 -25.41 -0.72 -1.73
C TRP A 251 -26.45 -1.39 -2.61
N ILE A 252 -26.19 -1.41 -3.92
CA ILE A 252 -27.01 -2.10 -4.92
C ILE A 252 -26.17 -3.21 -5.56
N TYR A 253 -26.71 -4.43 -5.59
CA TYR A 253 -26.17 -5.48 -6.42
C TYR A 253 -26.91 -5.50 -7.77
N ASP A 254 -26.18 -5.20 -8.83
CA ASP A 254 -26.71 -5.27 -10.18
C ASP A 254 -26.43 -6.64 -10.79
N LYS A 255 -27.50 -7.41 -11.04
CA LYS A 255 -27.41 -8.76 -11.62
C LYS A 255 -26.87 -8.74 -13.05
N LYS A 256 -27.19 -7.71 -13.85
CA LYS A 256 -26.75 -7.59 -15.24
C LYS A 256 -25.22 -7.42 -15.34
N TYR A 257 -24.63 -6.66 -14.42
CA TYR A 257 -23.19 -6.42 -14.38
C TYR A 257 -22.45 -7.33 -13.37
N SER A 258 -23.19 -8.16 -12.64
CA SER A 258 -22.66 -9.03 -11.57
C SER A 258 -21.76 -8.26 -10.58
N ALA A 259 -22.14 -7.03 -10.25
CA ALA A 259 -21.32 -6.12 -9.48
C ALA A 259 -22.13 -5.34 -8.42
N HIS A 260 -21.45 -4.95 -7.36
CA HIS A 260 -22.02 -4.04 -6.36
C HIS A 260 -21.62 -2.61 -6.70
N TYR A 261 -22.54 -1.70 -6.47
CA TYR A 261 -22.41 -0.25 -6.55
C TYR A 261 -22.87 0.38 -5.25
N TYR A 262 -22.33 1.53 -4.91
CA TYR A 262 -22.80 2.32 -3.78
C TYR A 262 -23.39 3.64 -4.29
N LEU A 263 -24.63 3.94 -3.93
CA LEU A 263 -25.30 5.19 -4.25
C LEU A 263 -25.03 6.20 -3.13
N THR A 264 -24.55 7.38 -3.48
CA THR A 264 -24.25 8.47 -2.54
C THR A 264 -25.51 9.11 -1.96
N SER A 265 -25.36 10.07 -1.09
CA SER A 265 -26.49 10.90 -0.56
C SER A 265 -27.26 11.62 -1.66
N GLU A 266 -26.58 11.99 -2.75
CA GLU A 266 -27.17 12.63 -3.92
C GLU A 266 -27.87 11.62 -4.86
N GLY A 267 -27.64 10.30 -4.62
CA GLY A 267 -28.20 9.19 -5.39
C GLY A 267 -27.38 8.77 -6.60
N SER A 268 -26.27 9.44 -6.92
CA SER A 268 -25.34 8.99 -7.96
C SER A 268 -24.44 7.86 -7.43
N TYR A 269 -23.99 6.93 -8.29
CA TYR A 269 -23.05 5.93 -7.83
C TYR A 269 -21.65 6.50 -7.56
N ALA A 270 -21.03 6.06 -6.47
CA ALA A 270 -19.68 6.44 -6.06
C ALA A 270 -18.62 5.89 -7.01
N ARG A 271 -17.52 6.64 -7.24
CA ARG A 271 -16.40 6.27 -8.13
C ARG A 271 -15.07 6.70 -7.54
N ASN A 272 -14.01 5.89 -7.81
CA ASN A 272 -12.63 6.19 -7.39
C ASN A 272 -12.55 6.58 -5.91
N THR A 273 -13.30 5.91 -5.06
CA THR A 273 -13.41 6.26 -3.64
C THR A 273 -13.65 5.05 -2.76
N TRP A 274 -13.35 5.24 -1.48
CA TRP A 274 -13.63 4.27 -0.44
C TRP A 274 -15.01 4.50 0.18
N VAL A 275 -15.71 3.40 0.41
CA VAL A 275 -16.91 3.37 1.24
C VAL A 275 -16.69 2.29 2.31
N GLY A 276 -16.34 2.74 3.50
CA GLY A 276 -15.87 1.83 4.55
C GLY A 276 -14.61 1.08 4.11
N ASN A 277 -14.65 -0.23 4.11
CA ASN A 277 -13.55 -1.10 3.70
C ASN A 277 -13.56 -1.50 2.22
N TYR A 278 -14.45 -0.94 1.42
CA TYR A 278 -14.66 -1.27 0.02
C TYR A 278 -14.25 -0.13 -0.90
N TYR A 279 -13.62 -0.45 -2.01
CA TYR A 279 -13.24 0.55 -3.01
C TYR A 279 -14.13 0.47 -4.24
N LEU A 280 -14.66 1.62 -4.68
CA LEU A 280 -15.42 1.77 -5.92
C LEU A 280 -14.49 2.26 -7.03
N LYS A 281 -14.41 1.51 -8.12
CA LYS A 281 -13.57 1.83 -9.28
C LYS A 281 -14.14 2.99 -10.11
N SER A 282 -13.46 3.40 -11.16
CA SER A 282 -13.89 4.49 -12.05
C SER A 282 -15.23 4.20 -12.73
N ASP A 283 -15.57 2.94 -12.94
CA ASP A 283 -16.87 2.50 -13.49
C ASP A 283 -17.94 2.30 -12.41
N GLY A 284 -17.63 2.63 -11.15
CA GLY A 284 -18.54 2.51 -10.01
C GLY A 284 -18.63 1.12 -9.42
N LYS A 285 -18.01 0.10 -10.03
CA LYS A 285 -18.05 -1.27 -9.50
C LYS A 285 -17.14 -1.41 -8.29
N ARG A 286 -17.59 -2.17 -7.30
CA ARG A 286 -16.76 -2.56 -6.16
C ARG A 286 -15.60 -3.45 -6.62
N ALA A 287 -14.38 -3.07 -6.27
CA ALA A 287 -13.17 -3.81 -6.55
C ALA A 287 -13.12 -5.15 -5.77
N LYS A 288 -12.60 -6.22 -6.39
CA LYS A 288 -12.45 -7.56 -5.81
C LYS A 288 -11.25 -8.28 -6.42
N ASN A 289 -10.52 -9.06 -5.60
CA ASN A 289 -9.35 -9.85 -6.03
C ASN A 289 -8.35 -9.04 -6.85
N GLU A 290 -8.13 -7.79 -6.49
CA GLU A 290 -7.27 -6.89 -7.28
C GLU A 290 -6.53 -5.89 -6.41
N TRP A 291 -5.38 -5.44 -6.90
CA TRP A 291 -4.62 -4.35 -6.32
C TRP A 291 -5.15 -3.02 -6.80
N ILE A 292 -5.33 -2.08 -5.87
CA ILE A 292 -5.73 -0.70 -6.14
C ILE A 292 -4.64 0.23 -5.65
N TYR A 293 -4.21 1.14 -6.52
CA TYR A 293 -3.42 2.29 -6.11
C TYR A 293 -4.35 3.45 -5.80
N ASP A 294 -4.41 3.82 -4.53
CA ASP A 294 -5.18 4.99 -4.09
C ASP A 294 -4.30 6.23 -4.11
N LYS A 295 -4.61 7.14 -5.03
CA LYS A 295 -3.85 8.39 -5.22
C LYS A 295 -3.89 9.30 -4.00
N ASN A 296 -4.99 9.30 -3.24
CA ASN A 296 -5.15 10.17 -2.08
C ASN A 296 -4.22 9.77 -0.93
N SER A 297 -4.06 8.48 -0.71
CA SER A 297 -3.16 7.96 0.33
C SER A 297 -1.75 7.65 -0.17
N GLY A 298 -1.51 7.71 -1.48
CA GLY A 298 -0.24 7.38 -2.11
C GLY A 298 0.18 5.90 -1.92
N SER A 299 -0.78 5.00 -1.69
CA SER A 299 -0.51 3.62 -1.30
C SER A 299 -1.28 2.61 -2.13
N TYR A 300 -0.73 1.39 -2.19
CA TYR A 300 -1.43 0.22 -2.73
C TYR A 300 -2.24 -0.47 -1.64
N PHE A 301 -3.41 -0.97 -2.02
CA PHE A 301 -4.31 -1.82 -1.25
C PHE A 301 -4.67 -3.05 -2.05
N TYR A 302 -4.97 -4.14 -1.38
CA TYR A 302 -5.53 -5.32 -2.02
C TYR A 302 -6.96 -5.56 -1.55
N LEU A 303 -7.88 -5.73 -2.49
CA LEU A 303 -9.28 -6.07 -2.21
C LEU A 303 -9.45 -7.58 -2.32
N THR A 304 -9.99 -8.20 -1.27
CA THR A 304 -10.22 -9.65 -1.19
C THR A 304 -11.31 -10.13 -2.16
N ALA A 305 -11.59 -11.41 -2.18
CA ALA A 305 -12.68 -11.99 -2.96
C ALA A 305 -14.05 -11.39 -2.56
N GLU A 306 -14.21 -11.08 -1.28
CA GLU A 306 -15.40 -10.40 -0.74
C GLU A 306 -15.42 -8.91 -1.06
N GLY A 307 -14.30 -8.36 -1.60
CA GLY A 307 -14.13 -6.97 -1.96
C GLY A 307 -13.73 -6.06 -0.81
N SER A 308 -13.47 -6.58 0.38
CA SER A 308 -12.94 -5.81 1.51
C SER A 308 -11.44 -5.61 1.39
N SER A 309 -10.92 -4.51 1.94
CA SER A 309 -9.48 -4.27 2.04
C SER A 309 -8.81 -5.30 2.93
N ALA A 310 -7.82 -6.02 2.39
CA ALA A 310 -6.97 -6.93 3.15
C ALA A 310 -6.13 -6.17 4.19
N ARG A 311 -5.94 -6.76 5.38
CA ARG A 311 -5.20 -6.13 6.48
C ARG A 311 -4.43 -7.17 7.30
N ASN A 312 -3.26 -6.79 7.83
CA ASN A 312 -2.41 -7.65 8.63
C ASN A 312 -2.17 -9.02 7.99
N THR A 313 -1.93 -9.04 6.68
CA THR A 313 -1.83 -10.29 5.92
C THR A 313 -0.91 -10.16 4.72
N TRP A 314 -0.43 -11.31 4.27
CA TRP A 314 0.35 -11.43 3.04
C TRP A 314 -0.56 -11.65 1.83
N VAL A 315 -0.21 -11.00 0.74
CA VAL A 315 -0.75 -11.27 -0.60
C VAL A 315 0.43 -11.50 -1.54
N GLY A 316 0.74 -12.74 -1.79
CA GLY A 316 1.98 -13.11 -2.46
C GLY A 316 3.21 -12.66 -1.68
N ASN A 317 4.05 -11.84 -2.31
CA ASN A 317 5.29 -11.32 -1.69
C ASN A 317 5.10 -9.97 -0.96
N TYR A 318 3.88 -9.48 -0.83
CA TYR A 318 3.55 -8.17 -0.28
C TYR A 318 2.77 -8.29 1.01
N TYR A 319 3.02 -7.40 1.95
CA TYR A 319 2.30 -7.37 3.23
C TYR A 319 1.38 -6.15 3.34
N LEU A 320 0.12 -6.39 3.71
CA LEU A 320 -0.84 -5.32 4.00
C LEU A 320 -0.85 -5.06 5.50
N LYS A 321 -0.60 -3.82 5.90
CA LYS A 321 -0.57 -3.39 7.30
C LYS A 321 -1.98 -3.31 7.91
N SER A 322 -2.09 -2.96 9.17
CA SER A 322 -3.37 -2.85 9.88
C SER A 322 -4.33 -1.81 9.28
N ASP A 323 -3.78 -0.78 8.63
CA ASP A 323 -4.54 0.24 7.91
C ASP A 323 -4.92 -0.18 6.47
N GLY A 324 -4.49 -1.37 6.03
CA GLY A 324 -4.70 -1.90 4.69
C GLY A 324 -3.67 -1.46 3.65
N LYS A 325 -2.75 -0.58 3.99
CA LYS A 325 -1.70 -0.13 3.06
C LYS A 325 -0.62 -1.18 2.89
N MET A 326 -0.12 -1.32 1.67
CA MET A 326 1.04 -2.16 1.39
C MET A 326 2.28 -1.61 2.10
N ALA A 327 2.97 -2.46 2.86
CA ALA A 327 4.22 -2.11 3.53
C ALA A 327 5.34 -1.89 2.52
N LYS A 328 6.17 -0.87 2.73
CA LYS A 328 7.35 -0.51 1.92
C LYS A 328 8.45 0.00 2.82
N SER A 329 9.70 -0.34 2.49
CA SER A 329 10.89 0.09 3.24
C SER A 329 10.72 -0.06 4.77
N ASP A 330 10.12 -1.18 5.19
CA ASP A 330 9.63 -1.35 6.55
C ASP A 330 9.89 -2.77 7.07
N TRP A 331 10.14 -2.90 8.37
CA TRP A 331 10.24 -4.18 9.05
C TRP A 331 8.89 -4.63 9.57
N ILE A 332 8.50 -5.87 9.26
CA ILE A 332 7.26 -6.48 9.73
C ILE A 332 7.58 -7.70 10.57
N TYR A 333 7.07 -7.73 11.79
CA TYR A 333 7.05 -8.96 12.58
C TYR A 333 5.74 -9.72 12.30
N ASP A 334 5.89 -10.89 11.69
CA ASP A 334 4.75 -11.77 11.45
C ASP A 334 4.61 -12.77 12.61
N LYS A 335 3.51 -12.65 13.34
CA LYS A 335 3.22 -13.51 14.50
C LYS A 335 2.98 -14.97 14.11
N ASN A 336 2.44 -15.23 12.92
CA ASN A 336 2.15 -16.58 12.46
C ASN A 336 3.43 -17.36 12.13
N TYR A 337 4.43 -16.66 11.60
CA TYR A 337 5.75 -17.23 11.29
C TYR A 337 6.79 -17.02 12.40
N GLY A 338 6.47 -16.25 13.43
CA GLY A 338 7.38 -15.93 14.53
C GLY A 338 8.67 -15.23 14.09
N SER A 339 8.64 -14.48 12.99
CA SER A 339 9.84 -13.93 12.37
C SER A 339 9.65 -12.53 11.83
N TYR A 340 10.77 -11.80 11.72
CA TYR A 340 10.81 -10.51 11.03
C TYR A 340 11.05 -10.70 9.52
N TYR A 341 10.44 -9.84 8.75
CA TYR A 341 10.62 -9.66 7.31
C TYR A 341 10.89 -8.19 7.01
N TYR A 342 11.64 -7.91 5.97
CA TYR A 342 11.84 -6.54 5.49
C TYR A 342 11.19 -6.36 4.11
N LEU A 343 10.29 -5.39 4.00
CA LEU A 343 9.66 -5.01 2.73
C LEU A 343 10.54 -3.95 2.04
N THR A 344 10.90 -4.21 0.78
CA THR A 344 11.73 -3.29 -0.01
C THR A 344 10.97 -2.02 -0.40
N ALA A 345 11.60 -1.09 -1.08
CA ALA A 345 10.96 0.13 -1.58
C ALA A 345 9.83 -0.18 -2.60
N GLU A 346 9.93 -1.31 -3.30
CA GLU A 346 8.91 -1.81 -4.21
C GLU A 346 7.76 -2.50 -3.48
N GLY A 347 7.96 -2.84 -2.19
CA GLY A 347 6.97 -3.47 -1.31
C GLY A 347 7.06 -4.99 -1.22
N SER A 348 7.91 -5.66 -2.02
CA SER A 348 8.15 -7.10 -1.86
C SER A 348 9.10 -7.38 -0.70
N TYR A 349 8.98 -8.55 -0.05
CA TYR A 349 9.93 -8.87 1.00
C TYR A 349 11.32 -9.23 0.45
N ALA A 350 12.36 -8.76 1.15
CA ALA A 350 13.76 -9.01 0.82
C ALA A 350 14.15 -10.49 1.06
N ARG A 351 15.05 -11.02 0.22
CA ARG A 351 15.57 -12.41 0.31
C ARG A 351 17.06 -12.44 0.00
N ASN A 352 17.77 -13.37 0.66
CA ASN A 352 19.20 -13.63 0.42
C ASN A 352 20.03 -12.34 0.39
N LYS A 353 19.79 -11.42 1.32
CA LYS A 353 20.50 -10.13 1.36
C LYS A 353 20.55 -9.52 2.74
N TRP A 354 21.51 -8.65 2.93
CA TRP A 354 21.67 -7.82 4.10
C TRP A 354 20.79 -6.57 4.03
N ILE A 355 20.17 -6.24 5.15
CA ILE A 355 19.51 -4.95 5.41
C ILE A 355 20.12 -4.36 6.68
N GLY A 356 21.07 -3.47 6.51
CA GLY A 356 21.94 -3.05 7.61
C GLY A 356 22.70 -4.26 8.16
N ASN A 357 22.61 -4.50 9.45
CA ASN A 357 23.28 -5.62 10.14
C ASN A 357 22.42 -6.90 10.23
N TYR A 358 21.31 -6.99 9.51
CA TYR A 358 20.38 -8.12 9.53
C TYR A 358 20.34 -8.84 8.20
N TYR A 359 20.38 -10.17 8.22
CA TYR A 359 20.31 -10.98 7.01
C TYR A 359 18.93 -11.58 6.80
N LEU A 360 18.38 -11.42 5.61
CA LEU A 360 17.13 -12.04 5.19
C LEU A 360 17.44 -13.31 4.39
N LYS A 361 16.90 -14.44 4.83
CA LYS A 361 17.11 -15.77 4.22
C LYS A 361 16.35 -15.92 2.90
N SER A 362 16.47 -17.05 2.26
CA SER A 362 15.77 -17.36 0.99
C SER A 362 14.24 -17.35 1.11
N ASP A 363 13.71 -17.66 2.30
CA ASP A 363 12.28 -17.61 2.63
C ASP A 363 11.83 -16.21 3.11
N GLY A 364 12.74 -15.24 3.16
CA GLY A 364 12.50 -13.85 3.58
C GLY A 364 12.55 -13.63 5.10
N LYS A 365 12.70 -14.68 5.90
CA LYS A 365 12.81 -14.52 7.35
C LYS A 365 14.16 -13.96 7.75
N MET A 366 14.16 -13.11 8.76
CA MET A 366 15.40 -12.65 9.39
C MET A 366 16.12 -13.82 10.06
N ALA A 367 17.39 -14.01 9.72
CA ALA A 367 18.24 -15.03 10.30
C ALA A 367 18.57 -14.73 11.78
N LYS A 368 18.69 -15.77 12.61
CA LYS A 368 19.06 -15.68 14.03
C LYS A 368 19.87 -16.90 14.47
N ASN A 369 20.90 -16.68 15.30
CA ASN A 369 21.76 -17.74 15.83
C ASN A 369 22.28 -18.72 14.77
N GLU A 370 22.65 -18.22 13.61
CA GLU A 370 23.06 -19.05 12.50
C GLU A 370 24.13 -18.38 11.62
N TRP A 371 24.86 -19.21 10.88
CA TRP A 371 25.77 -18.76 9.84
C TRP A 371 25.02 -18.44 8.58
N VAL A 372 25.34 -17.32 7.94
CA VAL A 372 24.67 -16.81 6.76
C VAL A 372 25.66 -16.42 5.66
N ASP A 373 25.12 -16.10 4.46
CA ASP A 373 25.89 -15.63 3.31
C ASP A 373 27.05 -16.56 2.96
N GLY A 374 26.71 -17.85 2.77
CA GLY A 374 27.71 -18.89 2.47
C GLY A 374 28.63 -19.26 3.63
N GLY A 375 28.22 -19.01 4.87
CA GLY A 375 28.99 -19.29 6.06
C GLY A 375 30.06 -18.26 6.39
N ARG A 376 30.00 -17.08 5.79
CA ARG A 376 30.96 -15.99 6.00
C ARG A 376 30.68 -15.17 7.25
N TYR A 377 29.42 -15.06 7.64
CA TYR A 377 28.95 -14.20 8.74
C TYR A 377 28.11 -15.01 9.72
N TYR A 378 28.16 -14.66 10.98
CA TYR A 378 27.27 -15.19 12.01
C TYR A 378 26.31 -14.11 12.48
N VAL A 379 25.02 -14.45 12.60
CA VAL A 379 24.03 -13.57 13.21
C VAL A 379 23.60 -14.09 14.57
N GLU A 380 23.44 -13.17 15.51
CA GLU A 380 23.15 -13.48 16.91
C GLU A 380 21.65 -13.74 17.17
N SER A 381 21.27 -13.97 18.42
CA SER A 381 19.88 -14.23 18.83
C SER A 381 18.93 -13.07 18.55
N ASP A 382 19.43 -11.83 18.51
CA ASP A 382 18.69 -10.64 18.14
C ASP A 382 18.64 -10.42 16.61
N GLY A 383 19.35 -11.27 15.84
CA GLY A 383 19.47 -11.22 14.38
C GLY A 383 20.56 -10.32 13.84
N LYS A 384 21.31 -9.60 14.71
CA LYS A 384 22.40 -8.74 14.26
C LYS A 384 23.64 -9.57 13.89
N MET A 385 24.35 -9.06 12.89
CA MET A 385 25.67 -9.56 12.54
C MET A 385 26.61 -9.45 13.73
N ALA A 386 27.20 -10.58 14.13
CA ALA A 386 28.26 -10.61 15.13
C ALA A 386 29.53 -9.98 14.57
N SER A 387 30.28 -9.22 15.39
CA SER A 387 31.57 -8.67 15.02
C SER A 387 32.52 -8.68 16.21
N ASN A 388 33.79 -8.89 15.92
CA ASN A 388 34.89 -8.85 16.89
C ASN A 388 34.67 -9.73 18.13
N LYS A 389 34.18 -10.94 17.93
CA LYS A 389 33.90 -11.90 19.04
C LYS A 389 33.90 -13.35 18.61
N TRP A 390 33.97 -14.21 19.63
CA TRP A 390 33.72 -15.64 19.47
C TRP A 390 32.22 -15.92 19.37
N VAL A 391 31.83 -16.75 18.42
CA VAL A 391 30.45 -17.14 18.13
C VAL A 391 30.25 -18.65 18.11
N ASP A 392 29.00 -19.10 17.96
CA ASP A 392 28.65 -20.52 17.87
C ASP A 392 29.23 -21.35 19.02
N GLY A 393 28.94 -20.93 20.25
CA GLY A 393 29.45 -21.59 21.46
C GLY A 393 30.97 -21.44 21.67
N GLY A 394 31.60 -20.40 21.12
CA GLY A 394 33.01 -20.13 21.24
C GLY A 394 33.92 -20.94 20.29
N ARG A 395 33.33 -21.54 19.26
CA ARG A 395 34.05 -22.35 18.28
C ARG A 395 34.74 -21.55 17.19
N TYR A 396 34.14 -20.43 16.82
CA TYR A 396 34.58 -19.63 15.68
C TYR A 396 34.71 -18.16 16.08
N TYR A 397 35.72 -17.50 15.53
CA TYR A 397 35.90 -16.07 15.71
C TYR A 397 35.49 -15.30 14.46
N VAL A 398 34.74 -14.23 14.63
CA VAL A 398 34.43 -13.28 13.57
C VAL A 398 35.14 -11.95 13.82
N GLY A 399 35.76 -11.41 12.77
CA GLY A 399 36.52 -10.17 12.83
C GLY A 399 35.66 -8.94 13.04
N TYR A 400 36.28 -7.78 13.06
CA TYR A 400 35.57 -6.49 13.17
C TYR A 400 34.55 -6.26 12.03
N ASP A 401 34.88 -6.75 10.85
CA ASP A 401 34.02 -6.73 9.66
C ASP A 401 32.91 -7.79 9.66
N GLY A 402 32.82 -8.58 10.73
CA GLY A 402 31.89 -9.69 10.90
C GLY A 402 32.25 -10.96 10.14
N VAL A 403 33.33 -10.94 9.34
CA VAL A 403 33.74 -12.10 8.55
C VAL A 403 34.38 -13.17 9.46
N TRP A 404 33.98 -14.44 9.25
CA TRP A 404 34.63 -15.58 9.88
C TRP A 404 36.13 -15.60 9.60
N GLN A 405 36.91 -15.80 10.63
CA GLN A 405 38.35 -15.93 10.54
C GLN A 405 38.79 -17.34 10.94
N PRO A 406 39.54 -18.03 10.08
CA PRO A 406 40.08 -19.31 10.45
C PRO A 406 40.95 -19.16 11.70
N LYS A 407 40.85 -20.13 12.64
CA LYS A 407 41.76 -20.20 13.77
C LYS A 407 43.17 -20.15 13.25
N PRO A 408 44.09 -19.36 13.83
CA PRO A 408 45.49 -19.43 13.46
C PRO A 408 45.95 -20.87 13.59
N THR A 409 46.52 -21.41 12.54
CA THR A 409 46.92 -22.85 12.46
C THR A 409 48.02 -23.24 13.44
N ASP A 410 48.68 -22.23 14.04
CA ASP A 410 49.77 -22.42 15.02
C ASP A 410 49.31 -22.26 16.48
N GLY A 411 48.03 -21.93 16.72
CA GLY A 411 47.51 -21.76 18.08
C GLY A 411 48.16 -20.64 18.89
N ASN A 412 49.10 -19.91 18.30
CA ASN A 412 49.86 -18.86 18.98
C ASN A 412 49.19 -17.48 18.81
N PRO A 413 48.60 -16.89 19.88
CA PRO A 413 47.95 -15.58 19.81
C PRO A 413 48.94 -14.47 19.43
N TYR A 414 50.22 -14.65 19.71
CA TYR A 414 51.24 -13.63 19.39
C TYR A 414 51.51 -13.55 17.88
N SER A 415 51.57 -14.68 17.17
CA SER A 415 51.75 -14.72 15.72
C SER A 415 50.50 -14.18 15.01
N ALA A 416 49.31 -14.50 15.51
CA ALA A 416 48.05 -13.98 14.98
C ALA A 416 47.98 -12.46 15.09
N ALA A 417 48.32 -11.90 16.26
CA ALA A 417 48.36 -10.46 16.49
C ALA A 417 49.40 -9.76 15.60
N LEU A 418 50.59 -10.36 15.44
CA LEU A 418 51.63 -9.80 14.58
C LEU A 418 51.20 -9.79 13.11
N LYS A 419 50.59 -10.85 12.60
CA LYS A 419 50.03 -10.90 11.25
C LYS A 419 48.94 -9.85 11.04
N ARG A 420 48.12 -9.64 12.05
CA ARG A 420 47.10 -8.60 12.04
C ARG A 420 47.69 -7.21 12.02
N ALA A 421 48.71 -6.98 12.87
CA ALA A 421 49.43 -5.70 12.89
C ALA A 421 50.11 -5.39 11.56
N GLN A 422 50.66 -6.40 10.87
CA GLN A 422 51.22 -6.25 9.51
C GLN A 422 50.19 -5.77 8.51
N GLY A 423 48.95 -6.31 8.56
CA GLY A 423 47.83 -5.83 7.74
C GLY A 423 47.53 -4.34 8.00
N TYR A 424 47.47 -3.94 9.26
CA TYR A 424 47.26 -2.53 9.63
C TYR A 424 48.41 -1.61 9.24
N ASN A 425 49.62 -2.10 9.30
CA ASN A 425 50.80 -1.40 8.79
C ASN A 425 50.72 -1.18 7.28
N GLY A 426 50.22 -2.19 6.52
CA GLY A 426 50.01 -2.08 5.07
C GLY A 426 49.03 -1.00 4.65
N ILE A 427 48.11 -0.60 5.52
CA ILE A 427 47.19 0.55 5.30
C ILE A 427 47.65 1.83 6.00
N HIS A 428 48.92 1.88 6.39
CA HIS A 428 49.64 3.05 6.90
C HIS A 428 49.07 3.64 8.20
N LEU A 429 48.67 2.77 9.16
CA LEU A 429 48.22 3.25 10.46
C LEU A 429 49.40 3.63 11.36
N SER A 430 49.17 4.52 12.34
CA SER A 430 50.15 4.85 13.38
C SER A 430 50.34 3.70 14.35
N LYS A 431 51.49 3.66 15.07
CA LYS A 431 51.78 2.70 16.12
C LYS A 431 50.65 2.55 17.12
N LYS A 432 50.16 3.71 17.63
CA LYS A 432 49.09 3.72 18.62
C LYS A 432 47.75 3.25 18.04
N ARG A 433 47.45 3.60 16.79
CA ARG A 433 46.23 3.13 16.12
C ARG A 433 46.23 1.61 15.88
N ILE A 434 47.38 1.04 15.50
CA ILE A 434 47.52 -0.41 15.32
C ILE A 434 47.30 -1.12 16.68
N TYR A 435 47.91 -0.63 17.76
CA TYR A 435 47.68 -1.18 19.10
C TYR A 435 46.21 -1.14 19.49
N ASP A 436 45.57 0.02 19.36
CA ASP A 436 44.15 0.20 19.68
C ASP A 436 43.25 -0.74 18.84
N MET A 437 43.59 -0.97 17.58
CA MET A 437 42.89 -1.93 16.72
C MET A 437 43.05 -3.37 17.17
N LEU A 438 44.23 -3.77 17.59
CA LEU A 438 44.46 -5.10 18.14
C LEU A 438 43.68 -5.34 19.45
N ILE A 439 43.70 -4.36 20.37
CA ILE A 439 42.89 -4.41 21.61
C ILE A 439 41.39 -4.50 21.24
N PHE A 440 40.98 -3.70 20.29
CA PHE A 440 39.60 -3.68 19.82
C PHE A 440 39.16 -5.03 19.18
N GLU A 441 40.10 -5.75 18.53
CA GLU A 441 39.87 -7.08 17.98
C GLU A 441 39.90 -8.20 19.04
N GLY A 442 40.07 -7.83 20.31
CA GLY A 442 40.03 -8.78 21.43
C GLY A 442 41.36 -9.43 21.78
N PHE A 443 42.48 -8.99 21.19
CA PHE A 443 43.80 -9.36 21.69
C PHE A 443 44.04 -8.71 23.06
N ASN A 444 44.60 -9.47 24.02
CA ASN A 444 44.96 -8.89 25.29
C ASN A 444 46.16 -7.91 25.14
N SER A 445 46.36 -7.06 26.16
CA SER A 445 47.44 -6.06 26.16
C SER A 445 48.82 -6.61 25.84
N ASP A 446 49.15 -7.78 26.38
CA ASP A 446 50.47 -8.37 26.21
C ASP A 446 50.68 -8.87 24.78
N THR A 447 49.65 -9.51 24.22
CA THR A 447 49.66 -9.99 22.83
C THR A 447 49.72 -8.82 21.83
N ALA A 448 48.91 -7.78 22.06
CA ALA A 448 48.92 -6.58 21.24
C ALA A 448 50.29 -5.86 21.34
N GLN A 449 50.82 -5.71 22.53
CA GLN A 449 52.15 -5.09 22.74
C GLN A 449 53.27 -5.92 22.10
N TYR A 450 53.20 -7.24 22.18
CA TYR A 450 54.15 -8.13 21.48
C TYR A 450 54.11 -7.85 19.98
N ALA A 451 52.94 -7.84 19.36
CA ALA A 451 52.78 -7.56 17.94
C ALA A 451 53.39 -6.20 17.55
N ILE A 452 53.12 -5.15 18.32
CA ILE A 452 53.68 -3.80 18.12
C ILE A 452 55.19 -3.80 18.21
N ASN A 453 55.76 -4.54 19.18
CA ASN A 453 57.21 -4.56 19.39
C ASN A 453 57.95 -5.36 18.30
N HIS A 454 57.32 -6.35 17.69
CA HIS A 454 57.87 -7.17 16.63
C HIS A 454 57.49 -6.74 15.23
N LEU A 455 56.60 -5.76 15.11
CA LEU A 455 56.18 -5.18 13.83
C LEU A 455 57.31 -4.25 13.32
N GLN A 456 57.98 -4.66 12.27
CA GLN A 456 58.96 -3.82 11.59
C GLN A 456 58.23 -2.79 10.72
N ALA A 457 57.91 -1.65 11.28
CA ALA A 457 57.14 -0.58 10.62
C ALA A 457 57.87 0.76 10.67
N ASP A 458 57.93 1.44 9.56
CA ASP A 458 58.34 2.84 9.48
C ASP A 458 57.11 3.74 9.65
N TYR A 459 56.86 4.20 10.86
CA TYR A 459 55.71 5.02 11.17
C TYR A 459 55.79 6.46 10.61
N LYS A 460 57.03 6.96 10.31
CA LYS A 460 57.22 8.21 9.59
C LYS A 460 56.73 8.09 8.13
N ALA A 461 57.12 6.98 7.47
CA ALA A 461 56.61 6.67 6.14
C ALA A 461 55.08 6.47 6.14
N ASN A 462 54.54 5.79 7.15
CA ASN A 462 53.09 5.63 7.29
C ASN A 462 52.38 7.00 7.44
N ALA A 463 52.90 7.90 8.26
CA ALA A 463 52.38 9.25 8.43
C ALA A 463 52.36 10.02 7.09
N LEU A 464 53.47 9.95 6.36
CA LEU A 464 53.56 10.59 5.03
C LEU A 464 52.59 9.97 4.03
N ALA A 465 52.44 8.66 4.00
CA ALA A 465 51.44 8.00 3.15
C ALA A 465 50.02 8.44 3.49
N LYS A 466 49.67 8.52 4.78
CA LYS A 466 48.38 9.06 5.26
C LYS A 466 48.20 10.52 4.89
N ALA A 467 49.21 11.34 5.05
CA ALA A 467 49.15 12.77 4.62
C ALA A 467 48.82 12.91 3.13
N ARG A 468 49.48 12.08 2.29
CA ARG A 468 49.23 12.03 0.85
C ARG A 468 47.78 11.57 0.53
N GLN A 469 47.27 10.57 1.25
CA GLN A 469 45.87 10.14 1.14
C GLN A 469 44.92 11.31 1.48
N TYR A 470 45.10 11.98 2.61
CA TYR A 470 44.26 13.11 3.03
C TYR A 470 44.28 14.23 1.98
N ARG A 471 45.45 14.52 1.42
CA ARG A 471 45.60 15.53 0.39
C ARG A 471 44.91 15.17 -0.94
N LYS A 472 45.04 13.93 -1.36
CA LYS A 472 44.41 13.42 -2.59
C LYS A 472 42.89 13.54 -2.59
N TYR A 473 42.25 13.27 -1.46
CA TYR A 473 40.80 13.22 -1.34
C TYR A 473 40.14 14.49 -0.79
N SER A 474 40.96 15.41 -0.27
CA SER A 474 40.45 16.66 0.33
C SER A 474 41.47 17.76 0.06
N ASN A 475 41.09 18.79 -0.65
CA ASN A 475 41.96 19.93 -0.90
C ASN A 475 42.13 20.77 0.39
N ILE A 476 42.83 20.20 1.37
CA ILE A 476 43.01 20.75 2.74
C ILE A 476 44.44 21.22 2.94
N SER A 477 44.60 22.23 3.83
CA SER A 477 45.91 22.80 4.15
C SER A 477 46.81 21.79 4.87
N LYS A 478 48.13 21.99 4.75
CA LYS A 478 49.15 21.24 5.51
C LYS A 478 48.88 21.25 7.02
N THR A 479 48.45 22.40 7.58
CA THR A 479 48.05 22.51 8.98
C THR A 479 46.92 21.59 9.34
N LYS A 480 45.89 21.52 8.51
CA LYS A 480 44.75 20.63 8.75
C LYS A 480 45.09 19.16 8.64
N ILE A 481 46.00 18.79 7.72
CA ILE A 481 46.54 17.44 7.60
C ILE A 481 47.31 17.08 8.88
N TYR A 482 48.14 17.99 9.40
CA TYR A 482 48.86 17.80 10.66
C TYR A 482 47.88 17.53 11.83
N ASP A 483 46.83 18.37 11.95
CA ASP A 483 45.81 18.17 12.98
C ASP A 483 45.15 16.77 12.89
N TRP A 484 44.85 16.32 11.69
CA TRP A 484 44.27 14.98 11.52
C TRP A 484 45.22 13.86 11.83
N LEU A 485 46.51 13.99 11.46
CA LEU A 485 47.51 13.02 11.78
C LEU A 485 47.71 12.87 13.31
N THR A 486 47.75 14.00 14.04
CA THR A 486 47.99 13.99 15.49
C THR A 486 46.73 13.80 16.33
N ASN A 487 45.56 13.92 15.73
CA ASN A 487 44.26 13.81 16.42
C ASN A 487 44.12 12.48 17.16
N PRO A 488 43.79 12.49 18.49
CA PRO A 488 43.70 11.29 19.31
C PRO A 488 42.58 10.32 18.92
N TRP A 489 41.64 10.76 18.08
CA TRP A 489 40.52 9.96 17.58
C TRP A 489 40.71 9.53 16.13
N ILE A 490 41.55 10.21 15.34
CA ILE A 490 41.72 9.99 13.89
C ILE A 490 43.05 9.27 13.60
N GLY A 491 44.13 10.00 13.50
CA GLY A 491 45.44 9.45 13.06
C GLY A 491 46.27 8.84 14.16
N LYS A 492 46.30 9.46 15.34
CA LYS A 492 47.11 9.05 16.52
C LYS A 492 48.58 8.93 16.24
N PHE A 493 49.13 9.62 15.23
CA PHE A 493 50.55 9.73 15.00
C PHE A 493 51.22 10.64 16.06
N THR A 494 52.47 10.41 16.33
CA THR A 494 53.24 11.34 17.18
C THR A 494 53.49 12.67 16.46
N LYS A 495 53.85 13.70 17.21
CA LYS A 495 54.16 15.00 16.60
C LYS A 495 55.38 14.91 15.67
N GLU A 496 56.37 14.10 16.02
CA GLU A 496 57.55 13.84 15.19
C GLU A 496 57.19 13.16 13.87
N GLU A 497 56.33 12.12 13.90
CA GLU A 497 55.85 11.42 12.71
C GLU A 497 55.04 12.38 11.81
N ALA A 498 54.16 13.17 12.41
CA ALA A 498 53.33 14.15 11.67
C ALA A 498 54.16 15.30 11.07
N ASN A 499 55.16 15.85 11.84
CA ASN A 499 56.09 16.86 11.33
C ASN A 499 56.86 16.32 10.13
N TYR A 500 57.40 15.09 10.23
CA TYR A 500 58.06 14.44 9.10
C TYR A 500 57.11 14.35 7.90
N ALA A 501 55.90 13.91 8.10
CA ALA A 501 54.90 13.81 7.01
C ALA A 501 54.67 15.17 6.33
N ILE A 502 54.46 16.26 7.11
CA ILE A 502 54.20 17.62 6.56
C ILE A 502 55.42 18.16 5.82
N GLN A 503 56.63 17.91 6.34
CA GLN A 503 57.87 18.33 5.70
C GLN A 503 58.08 17.70 4.33
N TYR A 504 57.79 16.39 4.19
CA TYR A 504 57.98 15.64 2.97
C TYR A 504 56.70 15.43 2.10
N LEU A 505 55.61 16.09 2.46
CA LEU A 505 54.38 16.01 1.69
C LEU A 505 54.47 16.67 0.30
N GLY A 506 55.41 17.57 0.09
CA GLY A 506 55.49 18.40 -1.12
C GLY A 506 54.46 19.55 -1.10
N ASP A 507 54.41 20.34 -2.15
CA ASP A 507 53.42 21.43 -2.32
C ASP A 507 52.19 20.97 -3.09
#